data_83857a66b47be5687576076f65efea08
#
_entry.id   83857a66b47be5687576076f65efea08
#
_cell.length_a   1.000
_cell.length_b   1.000
_cell.length_c   1.000
_cell.angle_alpha   90.00
_cell.angle_beta   90.00
_cell.angle_gamma   90.00
#
_symmetry.space_group_name_H-M   'P 1'
#
loop_
_entity.id
_entity.type
_entity.pdbx_description
1 polymer ?
#
loop_
_entity_poly.entity_id
_entity_poly.type
_entity_poly.pdbx_seq_one_letter_code
_entity_poly.pdbx_strand_id
1 'polypeptide(L)'
;LEAAGIELLTVPTKDGRTDLKALMKVLGERGIDSILLEGGATLNFAALQAGIVDKVQVYIAPKLIGGETAKTPVGGEGIEKLSQAFSVIELKASTVGEDILLEGYLSKNE
;
A
#
# COMPACT_ATOMS: atom_id res chain seq x y z
N LEU A 1 -13.26 -19.45 -11.07
CA LEU A 1 -12.99 -18.99 -9.71
C LEU A 1 -14.19 -19.18 -8.77
N GLU A 2 -15.40 -18.86 -9.23
CA GLU A 2 -16.60 -19.07 -8.41
C GLU A 2 -16.77 -20.54 -8.06
N ALA A 3 -16.45 -21.44 -8.98
CA ALA A 3 -16.55 -22.88 -8.77
C ALA A 3 -15.62 -23.37 -7.65
N ALA A 4 -14.58 -22.59 -7.32
CA ALA A 4 -13.67 -22.89 -6.21
C ALA A 4 -14.12 -22.28 -4.89
N GLY A 5 -15.32 -21.68 -4.84
CA GLY A 5 -15.84 -21.03 -3.64
C GLY A 5 -15.31 -19.62 -3.43
N ILE A 6 -14.72 -19.01 -4.45
CA ILE A 6 -14.21 -17.65 -4.38
C ILE A 6 -15.31 -16.68 -4.77
N GLU A 7 -15.51 -15.67 -3.96
CA GLU A 7 -16.45 -14.60 -4.28
C GLU A 7 -15.80 -13.60 -5.22
N LEU A 8 -16.49 -13.24 -6.30
CA LEU A 8 -16.01 -12.27 -7.28
C LEU A 8 -16.77 -10.95 -7.12
N LEU A 9 -16.00 -9.86 -7.10
CA LEU A 9 -16.54 -8.51 -7.07
C LEU A 9 -16.18 -7.81 -8.36
N THR A 10 -17.16 -7.18 -8.98
CA THR A 10 -16.93 -6.35 -10.16
C THR A 10 -16.94 -4.89 -9.73
N VAL A 11 -15.87 -4.17 -9.99
CA VAL A 11 -15.76 -2.75 -9.68
C VAL A 11 -15.32 -1.98 -10.93
N PRO A 12 -15.56 -0.67 -10.98
CA PRO A 12 -15.13 0.15 -12.11
C PRO A 12 -13.62 0.12 -12.31
N THR A 13 -13.18 0.43 -13.51
CA THR A 13 -11.77 0.63 -13.80
C THR A 13 -11.48 2.12 -13.87
N LYS A 14 -10.23 2.46 -13.59
CA LYS A 14 -9.71 3.81 -13.73
C LYS A 14 -8.31 3.70 -14.31
N ASP A 15 -8.07 4.37 -15.42
CA ASP A 15 -6.78 4.33 -16.12
C ASP A 15 -6.31 2.90 -16.43
N GLY A 16 -7.26 2.05 -16.84
CA GLY A 16 -6.98 0.65 -17.22
C GLY A 16 -6.73 -0.31 -16.06
N ARG A 17 -6.99 0.13 -14.83
CA ARG A 17 -6.80 -0.67 -13.61
C ARG A 17 -8.04 -0.61 -12.73
N THR A 18 -8.12 -1.48 -11.75
CA THR A 18 -9.20 -1.44 -10.76
C THR A 18 -9.20 -0.07 -10.07
N ASP A 19 -10.38 0.54 -9.99
CA ASP A 19 -10.55 1.77 -9.23
C ASP A 19 -10.53 1.41 -7.73
N LEU A 20 -9.41 1.70 -7.06
CA LEU A 20 -9.20 1.31 -5.67
C LEU A 20 -10.14 2.03 -4.71
N LYS A 21 -10.50 3.29 -4.98
CA LYS A 21 -11.48 4.00 -4.14
C LYS A 21 -12.84 3.35 -4.22
N ALA A 22 -13.26 2.98 -5.42
CA ALA A 22 -14.54 2.28 -5.61
C ALA A 22 -14.51 0.92 -4.91
N LEU A 23 -13.40 0.21 -4.98
CA LEU A 23 -13.24 -1.07 -4.28
C LEU A 23 -13.37 -0.90 -2.77
N MET A 24 -12.71 0.11 -2.20
CA MET A 24 -12.79 0.39 -0.75
C MET A 24 -14.24 0.65 -0.33
N LYS A 25 -14.99 1.39 -1.14
CA LYS A 25 -16.39 1.65 -0.86
C LYS A 25 -17.22 0.36 -0.82
N VAL A 26 -17.03 -0.51 -1.81
CA VAL A 26 -17.73 -1.79 -1.88
C VAL A 26 -17.41 -2.66 -0.66
N LEU A 27 -16.13 -2.74 -0.30
CA LEU A 27 -15.70 -3.53 0.84
C LEU A 27 -16.26 -2.99 2.15
N GLY A 28 -16.28 -1.65 2.30
CA GLY A 28 -16.89 -1.01 3.47
C GLY A 28 -18.38 -1.30 3.59
N GLU A 29 -19.10 -1.27 2.48
CA GLU A 29 -20.53 -1.60 2.45
C GLU A 29 -20.79 -3.07 2.84
N ARG A 30 -19.79 -3.93 2.69
CA ARG A 30 -19.87 -5.33 3.11
C ARG A 30 -19.43 -5.54 4.57
N GLY A 31 -19.17 -4.46 5.30
CA GLY A 31 -18.81 -4.53 6.71
C GLY A 31 -17.34 -4.79 6.99
N ILE A 32 -16.47 -4.60 6.00
CA ILE A 32 -15.03 -4.75 6.20
C ILE A 32 -14.48 -3.43 6.74
N ASP A 33 -13.96 -3.48 7.96
CA ASP A 33 -13.48 -2.30 8.68
C ASP A 33 -12.03 -1.94 8.38
N SER A 34 -11.22 -2.94 8.06
CA SER A 34 -9.80 -2.71 7.81
C SER A 34 -9.26 -3.70 6.79
N ILE A 35 -8.22 -3.31 6.10
CA ILE A 35 -7.57 -4.10 5.06
C ILE A 35 -6.07 -4.00 5.24
N LEU A 36 -5.40 -5.13 5.23
CA LEU A 36 -3.95 -5.19 5.20
C LEU A 36 -3.51 -5.39 3.75
N LEU A 37 -2.82 -4.40 3.21
CA LEU A 37 -2.26 -4.47 1.86
C LEU A 37 -0.79 -4.87 1.94
N GLU A 38 -0.47 -6.02 1.37
CA GLU A 38 0.89 -6.57 1.42
C GLU A 38 1.70 -6.35 0.13
N GLY A 39 1.12 -5.75 -0.86
CA GLY A 39 1.82 -5.41 -2.09
C GLY A 39 1.31 -6.17 -3.30
N GLY A 40 2.03 -6.25 -4.46
CA GLY A 40 3.41 -5.72 -4.65
C GLY A 40 3.59 -4.21 -4.81
N ALA A 41 4.79 -3.90 -5.23
CA ALA A 41 5.27 -2.51 -5.28
C ALA A 41 4.39 -1.57 -6.11
N THR A 42 3.94 -2.00 -7.27
CA THR A 42 3.08 -1.20 -8.15
C THR A 42 1.71 -0.96 -7.51
N LEU A 43 1.14 -1.97 -6.89
CA LEU A 43 -0.13 -1.84 -6.20
C LEU A 43 -0.01 -0.92 -4.97
N ASN A 44 1.10 -1.02 -4.24
CA ASN A 44 1.37 -0.15 -3.11
C ASN A 44 1.42 1.31 -3.54
N PHE A 45 2.11 1.62 -4.64
CA PHE A 45 2.15 2.98 -5.17
C PHE A 45 0.76 3.45 -5.58
N ALA A 46 0.00 2.62 -6.29
CA ALA A 46 -1.36 2.95 -6.72
C ALA A 46 -2.27 3.26 -5.53
N ALA A 47 -2.14 2.49 -4.46
CA ALA A 47 -2.93 2.71 -3.23
C ALA A 47 -2.56 4.03 -2.55
N LEU A 48 -1.26 4.35 -2.47
CA LEU A 48 -0.81 5.64 -1.93
C LEU A 48 -1.31 6.79 -2.78
N GLN A 49 -1.22 6.66 -4.09
CA GLN A 49 -1.67 7.69 -5.03
C GLN A 49 -3.19 7.90 -4.95
N ALA A 50 -3.94 6.83 -4.75
CA ALA A 50 -5.40 6.90 -4.59
C ALA A 50 -5.82 7.50 -3.24
N GLY A 51 -4.89 7.67 -2.30
CA GLY A 51 -5.18 8.25 -0.99
C GLY A 51 -5.98 7.34 -0.07
N ILE A 52 -5.93 6.04 -0.29
CA ILE A 52 -6.69 5.07 0.53
C ILE A 52 -5.87 4.45 1.66
N VAL A 53 -4.59 4.78 1.76
CA VAL A 53 -3.71 4.21 2.79
C VAL A 53 -3.71 5.12 4.02
N ASP A 54 -3.98 4.55 5.17
CA ASP A 54 -3.97 5.27 6.44
C ASP A 54 -2.67 5.08 7.20
N LYS A 55 -2.15 3.86 7.21
CA LYS A 55 -0.98 3.48 8.00
C LYS A 55 -0.01 2.66 7.18
N VAL A 56 1.27 2.87 7.40
CA VAL A 56 2.34 2.05 6.79
C VAL A 56 3.12 1.32 7.87
N GLN A 57 3.54 0.11 7.54
CA GLN A 57 4.43 -0.70 8.36
C GLN A 57 5.54 -1.21 7.45
N VAL A 58 6.78 -0.92 7.82
CA VAL A 58 7.96 -1.31 7.04
C VAL A 58 8.90 -2.11 7.91
N TYR A 59 9.16 -3.35 7.52
CA TYR A 59 10.13 -4.19 8.19
C TYR A 59 11.47 -4.11 7.46
N ILE A 60 12.52 -3.86 8.21
CA ILE A 60 13.88 -3.80 7.68
C ILE A 60 14.68 -4.92 8.30
N ALA A 61 15.07 -5.90 7.48
CA ALA A 61 15.93 -6.99 7.92
C ALA A 61 17.40 -6.53 7.93
N PRO A 62 18.25 -7.13 8.79
CA PRO A 62 19.67 -6.79 8.85
C PRO A 62 20.43 -7.45 7.69
N LYS A 63 20.04 -7.16 6.45
CA LYS A 63 20.61 -7.76 5.24
C LYS A 63 20.69 -6.73 4.13
N LEU A 64 21.74 -6.82 3.34
CA LEU A 64 21.94 -6.01 2.14
C LEU A 64 21.97 -6.95 0.95
N ILE A 65 21.09 -6.73 0.00
CA ILE A 65 20.96 -7.61 -1.17
C ILE A 65 21.57 -6.97 -2.41
N GLY A 66 21.30 -5.69 -2.63
CA GLY A 66 21.75 -4.98 -3.82
C GLY A 66 20.99 -5.38 -5.08
N GLY A 67 21.50 -4.96 -6.21
CA GLY A 67 20.96 -5.27 -7.53
C GLY A 67 20.07 -4.16 -8.09
N GLU A 68 20.29 -3.80 -9.36
CA GLU A 68 19.54 -2.76 -10.05
C GLU A 68 18.06 -3.10 -10.17
N THR A 69 17.75 -4.38 -10.37
CA THR A 69 16.39 -4.85 -10.59
C THR A 69 15.77 -5.45 -9.32
N ALA A 70 16.41 -5.20 -8.17
CA ALA A 70 15.88 -5.70 -6.90
C ALA A 70 14.48 -5.13 -6.63
N LYS A 71 13.64 -5.93 -6.00
CA LYS A 71 12.27 -5.49 -5.65
C LYS A 71 12.30 -4.38 -4.63
N THR A 72 11.41 -3.42 -4.82
CA THR A 72 11.22 -2.29 -3.90
C THR A 72 9.83 -2.37 -3.28
N PRO A 73 9.63 -1.87 -2.06
CA PRO A 73 8.31 -1.88 -1.43
C PRO A 73 7.30 -0.96 -2.11
N VAL A 74 7.76 0.13 -2.73
CA VAL A 74 6.88 1.06 -3.43
C VAL A 74 7.49 1.35 -4.80
N GLY A 75 6.79 0.95 -5.84
CA GLY A 75 7.24 1.10 -7.22
C GLY A 75 6.32 2.03 -8.02
N GLY A 76 5.87 1.54 -9.18
CA GLY A 76 5.01 2.31 -10.07
C GLY A 76 5.76 3.44 -10.76
N GLU A 77 5.02 4.48 -11.19
CA GLU A 77 5.62 5.63 -11.86
C GLU A 77 6.43 6.51 -10.91
N GLY A 78 6.09 6.46 -9.64
CA GLY A 78 6.70 7.33 -8.66
C GLY A 78 6.24 8.78 -8.78
N ILE A 79 6.97 9.67 -8.12
CA ILE A 79 6.70 11.10 -8.12
C ILE A 79 7.90 11.84 -8.73
N GLU A 80 7.66 12.99 -9.35
CA GLU A 80 8.73 13.76 -9.98
C GLU A 80 9.52 14.61 -9.00
N LYS A 81 8.83 15.23 -8.05
CA LYS A 81 9.43 16.17 -7.12
C LYS A 81 9.29 15.69 -5.69
N LEU A 82 10.32 15.88 -4.91
CA LEU A 82 10.32 15.51 -3.50
C LEU A 82 9.16 16.16 -2.73
N SER A 83 8.77 17.37 -3.12
CA SER A 83 7.64 18.07 -2.51
C SER A 83 6.30 17.33 -2.72
N GLN A 84 6.23 16.43 -3.67
CA GLN A 84 5.02 15.63 -3.96
C GLN A 84 5.03 14.29 -3.21
N ALA A 85 6.09 14.00 -2.46
CA ALA A 85 6.22 12.73 -1.74
C ALA A 85 5.10 12.56 -0.72
N PHE A 86 4.71 11.32 -0.51
CA PHE A 86 3.75 10.98 0.54
C PHE A 86 4.45 11.11 1.89
N SER A 87 3.94 11.98 2.75
CA SER A 87 4.54 12.21 4.06
C SER A 87 3.99 11.25 5.10
N VAL A 88 4.89 10.72 5.90
CA VAL A 88 4.53 9.82 7.01
C VAL A 88 4.74 10.59 8.30
N ILE A 89 3.70 10.63 9.12
CA ILE A 89 3.70 11.31 10.41
C ILE A 89 3.61 10.31 11.55
N GLU A 90 3.96 10.75 12.75
CA GLU A 90 3.96 9.90 13.95
C GLU A 90 4.80 8.64 13.77
N LEU A 91 5.91 8.78 13.05
CA LEU A 91 6.79 7.67 12.74
C LEU A 91 7.46 7.13 14.01
N LYS A 92 7.34 5.83 14.22
CA LYS A 92 7.94 5.11 15.34
C LYS A 92 8.78 3.97 14.81
N ALA A 93 9.90 3.72 15.48
CA ALA A 93 10.77 2.59 15.19
C ALA A 93 10.80 1.66 16.41
N SER A 94 10.74 0.37 16.17
CA SER A 94 10.85 -0.64 17.22
C SER A 94 11.58 -1.85 16.68
N THR A 95 12.05 -2.72 17.57
CA THR A 95 12.68 -3.97 17.17
C THR A 95 11.66 -5.09 17.21
N VAL A 96 11.71 -5.97 16.21
CA VAL A 96 10.90 -7.19 16.17
C VAL A 96 11.87 -8.32 15.82
N GLY A 97 12.29 -9.09 16.83
CA GLY A 97 13.36 -10.06 16.65
C GLY A 97 14.63 -9.36 16.20
N GLU A 98 15.15 -9.75 15.03
CA GLU A 98 16.35 -9.14 14.43
C GLU A 98 16.03 -7.95 13.53
N ASP A 99 14.74 -7.74 13.23
CA ASP A 99 14.30 -6.71 12.31
C ASP A 99 13.99 -5.40 13.03
N ILE A 100 13.94 -4.32 12.25
CA ILE A 100 13.41 -3.03 12.69
C ILE A 100 12.05 -2.86 12.01
N LEU A 101 11.05 -2.50 12.81
CA LEU A 101 9.73 -2.15 12.31
C LEU A 101 9.57 -0.62 12.37
N LEU A 102 9.31 -0.02 11.22
CA LEU A 102 8.91 1.39 11.13
C LEU A 102 7.40 1.44 10.92
N GLU A 103 6.72 2.20 11.76
CA GLU A 103 5.27 2.40 11.64
C GLU A 103 4.95 3.88 11.64
N GLY A 104 3.99 4.26 10.83
CA GLY A 104 3.55 5.65 10.80
C GLY A 104 2.25 5.80 10.03
N TYR A 105 1.75 7.00 10.01
CA TYR A 105 0.49 7.32 9.35
C TYR A 105 0.71 8.25 8.18
N LEU A 106 -0.07 8.08 7.14
CA LEU A 106 -0.02 8.98 5.99
C LEU A 106 -0.63 10.33 6.38
N SER A 107 0.12 11.40 6.09
CA SER A 107 -0.41 12.74 6.26
C SER A 107 -1.53 12.98 5.26
N LYS A 108 -2.68 13.39 5.75
CA LYS A 108 -3.81 13.76 4.89
C LYS A 108 -3.65 15.22 4.51
N ASN A 109 -2.99 15.46 3.39
CA ASN A 109 -2.87 16.81 2.84
C ASN A 109 -4.16 17.18 2.15
N GLU A 110 -4.61 18.38 2.41
CA GLU A 110 -5.81 18.93 1.82
C GLU A 110 -5.50 19.80 0.61
#